data_e0733714bb81a3729271a8005838103b
#
_entry.id   e0733714bb81a3729271a8005838103b
#
_cell.length_a   1.000
_cell.length_b   1.000
_cell.length_c   1.000
_cell.angle_alpha   90.00
_cell.angle_beta   90.00
_cell.angle_gamma   90.00
#
_symmetry.space_group_name_H-M   'P 1'
#
loop_
_entity.id
_entity.type
_entity.pdbx_description
1 polymer ?
#
loop_
_entity_poly.entity_id
_entity_poly.type
_entity_poly.pdbx_seq_one_letter_code
_entity_poly.pdbx_strand_id
1 'polypeptide(L)'
;MHRGHEPTTRAIDAQKRYYDLRAPDYLTGGPADRGTGASESTISLLECRALVDELRPVGQVLELACGPGGFTRELARHARSVTAVDASPQMLARNRIEVGAPNVRYVEADLFAWEPDTAYDVVFFGFFLSHVPPAAFEPFWEVVRASLRAGGRVAFVDEDDRAAERDEVQLLEGVPMARRRLGDGREFDIVKVFWNPDDLAARLRDLDWDISVRRLDAGLFAGVGVDLRA
;
A
#
# COMPACT_ATOMS: atom_id res chain seq x y z
N MET A 1 -3.02 24.03 18.53
CA MET A 1 -3.30 23.58 17.17
C MET A 1 -3.49 22.05 17.14
N HIS A 2 -4.56 21.48 17.74
CA HIS A 2 -4.73 20.01 17.89
C HIS A 2 -5.99 19.44 17.21
N ARG A 3 -6.73 20.24 16.42
CA ARG A 3 -8.03 19.79 15.87
C ARG A 3 -7.97 19.00 14.55
N GLY A 4 -6.84 18.96 13.84
CA GLY A 4 -6.72 18.24 12.55
C GLY A 4 -6.24 16.79 12.66
N HIS A 5 -5.70 16.37 13.82
CA HIS A 5 -5.14 15.03 14.01
C HIS A 5 -6.19 13.96 14.33
N GLU A 6 -7.24 14.34 15.04
CA GLU A 6 -8.27 13.40 15.52
C GLU A 6 -9.10 12.75 14.39
N PRO A 7 -9.60 13.47 13.36
CA PRO A 7 -10.31 12.85 12.22
C PRO A 7 -9.45 11.89 11.43
N THR A 8 -8.18 12.24 11.16
CA THR A 8 -7.22 11.40 10.45
C THR A 8 -6.95 10.10 11.20
N THR A 9 -6.71 10.17 12.51
CA THR A 9 -6.49 8.99 13.37
C THR A 9 -7.69 8.05 13.35
N ARG A 10 -8.91 8.60 13.51
CA ARG A 10 -10.16 7.81 13.45
C ARG A 10 -10.34 7.11 12.09
N ALA A 11 -10.03 7.80 11.00
CA ALA A 11 -10.11 7.23 9.66
C ALA A 11 -9.11 6.06 9.47
N ILE A 12 -7.87 6.23 9.94
CA ILE A 12 -6.85 5.17 9.93
C ILE A 12 -7.29 3.96 10.77
N ASP A 13 -7.85 4.17 11.97
CA ASP A 13 -8.30 3.07 12.83
C ASP A 13 -9.50 2.33 12.25
N ALA A 14 -10.44 3.04 11.64
CA ALA A 14 -11.57 2.43 10.94
C ALA A 14 -11.11 1.57 9.76
N GLN A 15 -10.14 2.07 8.99
CA GLN A 15 -9.54 1.37 7.86
C GLN A 15 -8.79 0.09 8.29
N LYS A 16 -7.95 0.15 9.33
CA LYS A 16 -7.27 -1.03 9.90
C LYS A 16 -8.28 -2.10 10.29
N ARG A 17 -9.35 -1.70 11.01
CA ARG A 17 -10.42 -2.62 11.39
C ARG A 17 -11.16 -3.22 10.20
N TYR A 18 -11.44 -2.43 9.16
CA TYR A 18 -12.05 -2.92 7.94
C TYR A 18 -11.20 -4.02 7.29
N TYR A 19 -9.91 -3.77 7.08
CA TYR A 19 -9.02 -4.73 6.42
C TYR A 19 -8.80 -6.00 7.26
N ASP A 20 -8.72 -5.89 8.57
CA ASP A 20 -8.63 -7.04 9.46
C ASP A 20 -9.88 -7.95 9.36
N LEU A 21 -11.06 -7.35 9.35
CA LEU A 21 -12.32 -8.08 9.20
C LEU A 21 -12.55 -8.64 7.79
N ARG A 22 -11.97 -8.00 6.77
CA ARG A 22 -12.07 -8.42 5.36
C ARG A 22 -11.11 -9.56 5.02
N ALA A 23 -10.06 -9.76 5.79
CA ALA A 23 -8.99 -10.70 5.47
C ALA A 23 -9.47 -12.12 5.06
N PRO A 24 -10.49 -12.73 5.69
CA PRO A 24 -10.98 -14.06 5.30
C PRO A 24 -11.49 -14.12 3.84
N ASP A 25 -12.10 -13.04 3.36
CA ASP A 25 -12.78 -12.98 2.06
C ASP A 25 -12.01 -12.16 1.00
N TYR A 26 -10.84 -11.64 1.35
CA TYR A 26 -10.09 -10.70 0.53
C TYR A 26 -9.78 -11.22 -0.89
N LEU A 27 -9.36 -12.49 -1.01
CA LEU A 27 -9.01 -13.11 -2.30
C LEU A 27 -10.17 -13.80 -3.00
N THR A 28 -11.29 -14.01 -2.31
CA THR A 28 -12.42 -14.77 -2.87
C THR A 28 -13.44 -13.90 -3.59
N GLY A 29 -13.27 -12.56 -3.55
CA GLY A 29 -14.18 -11.63 -4.23
C GLY A 29 -15.62 -11.80 -3.77
N GLY A 30 -15.85 -11.88 -2.45
CA GLY A 30 -17.20 -12.05 -1.89
C GLY A 30 -18.19 -11.01 -2.43
N PRO A 31 -19.51 -11.28 -2.38
CA PRO A 31 -20.57 -10.44 -2.97
C PRO A 31 -20.64 -9.00 -2.40
N ALA A 32 -19.85 -8.71 -1.38
CA ALA A 32 -19.77 -7.41 -0.71
C ALA A 32 -19.07 -6.30 -1.49
N ASP A 33 -18.33 -6.63 -2.54
CA ASP A 33 -17.37 -5.71 -3.16
C ASP A 33 -17.76 -5.31 -4.59
N ARG A 34 -19.06 -5.07 -4.83
CA ARG A 34 -19.52 -4.61 -6.16
C ARG A 34 -19.15 -3.14 -6.47
N GLY A 35 -18.49 -2.47 -5.56
CA GLY A 35 -18.03 -1.09 -5.75
C GLY A 35 -16.58 -0.97 -6.19
N THR A 36 -15.68 -1.87 -5.80
CA THR A 36 -14.24 -1.73 -6.03
C THR A 36 -13.45 -3.02 -6.14
N GLY A 37 -14.04 -4.16 -5.78
CA GLY A 37 -13.36 -5.47 -5.84
C GLY A 37 -12.93 -5.93 -7.23
N ALA A 38 -13.28 -5.17 -8.27
CA ALA A 38 -12.84 -5.48 -9.63
C ALA A 38 -11.41 -5.02 -9.91
N SER A 39 -10.88 -3.96 -9.25
CA SER A 39 -9.52 -3.47 -9.55
C SER A 39 -8.43 -4.28 -8.85
N GLU A 40 -8.60 -4.59 -7.58
CA GLU A 40 -7.63 -5.41 -6.83
C GLU A 40 -7.63 -6.89 -7.27
N SER A 41 -8.78 -7.42 -7.68
CA SER A 41 -8.88 -8.78 -8.22
C SER A 41 -8.59 -8.88 -9.72
N THR A 42 -8.52 -7.76 -10.43
CA THR A 42 -8.33 -7.71 -11.89
C THR A 42 -6.85 -7.54 -12.27
N ILE A 43 -5.98 -7.14 -11.32
CA ILE A 43 -4.55 -7.32 -11.56
C ILE A 43 -4.28 -8.80 -11.45
N SER A 44 -4.11 -9.39 -12.60
CA SER A 44 -3.76 -10.80 -12.66
C SER A 44 -2.43 -11.00 -11.90
N LEU A 45 -2.28 -12.16 -11.29
CA LEU A 45 -0.96 -12.57 -10.75
C LEU A 45 0.17 -12.37 -11.76
N LEU A 46 -0.14 -12.34 -13.05
CA LEU A 46 0.80 -12.09 -14.14
C LEU A 46 1.25 -10.62 -14.20
N GLU A 47 0.35 -9.65 -13.97
CA GLU A 47 0.71 -8.22 -13.97
C GLU A 47 1.53 -7.85 -12.73
N CYS A 48 1.14 -8.34 -11.55
CA CYS A 48 1.94 -8.21 -10.34
C CYS A 48 3.35 -8.79 -10.53
N ARG A 49 3.43 -9.95 -11.15
CA ARG A 49 4.69 -10.62 -11.46
C ARG A 49 5.54 -9.82 -12.44
N ALA A 50 4.96 -9.36 -13.55
CA ALA A 50 5.65 -8.55 -14.54
C ALA A 50 6.23 -7.27 -13.94
N LEU A 51 5.47 -6.60 -13.06
CA LEU A 51 5.92 -5.40 -12.37
C LEU A 51 7.10 -5.71 -11.45
N VAL A 52 7.02 -6.77 -10.63
CA VAL A 52 8.11 -7.15 -9.72
C VAL A 52 9.34 -7.64 -10.50
N ASP A 53 9.15 -8.38 -11.59
CA ASP A 53 10.24 -8.80 -12.48
C ASP A 53 10.97 -7.61 -13.11
N GLU A 54 10.24 -6.56 -13.50
CA GLU A 54 10.82 -5.30 -14.01
C GLU A 54 11.62 -4.57 -12.91
N LEU A 55 11.08 -4.51 -11.70
CA LEU A 55 11.70 -3.85 -10.56
C LEU A 55 12.99 -4.54 -10.08
N ARG A 56 13.09 -5.86 -10.27
CA ARG A 56 14.20 -6.69 -9.79
C ARG A 56 14.61 -6.37 -8.34
N PRO A 57 13.73 -6.60 -7.36
CA PRO A 57 13.98 -6.26 -5.96
C PRO A 57 14.98 -7.25 -5.35
N VAL A 58 16.28 -7.02 -5.55
CA VAL A 58 17.34 -7.84 -4.98
C VAL A 58 17.77 -7.36 -3.59
N GLY A 59 18.33 -8.26 -2.78
CA GLY A 59 18.82 -7.93 -1.44
C GLY A 59 17.77 -8.04 -0.35
N GLN A 60 17.81 -7.17 0.64
CA GLN A 60 16.81 -7.09 1.72
C GLN A 60 15.67 -6.18 1.28
N VAL A 61 14.47 -6.72 1.21
CA VAL A 61 13.26 -6.01 0.77
C VAL A 61 12.33 -5.81 1.95
N LEU A 62 11.84 -4.60 2.11
CA LEU A 62 10.73 -4.28 3.00
C LEU A 62 9.46 -4.14 2.16
N GLU A 63 8.43 -4.87 2.51
CA GLU A 63 7.08 -4.71 1.95
C GLU A 63 6.17 -4.09 3.02
N LEU A 64 5.66 -2.89 2.75
CA LEU A 64 4.74 -2.17 3.61
C LEU A 64 3.29 -2.46 3.19
N ALA A 65 2.40 -2.67 4.17
CA ALA A 65 1.00 -3.06 3.93
C ALA A 65 0.88 -4.29 3.03
N CYS A 66 1.55 -5.37 3.41
CA CYS A 66 1.71 -6.56 2.56
C CYS A 66 0.42 -7.33 2.29
N GLY A 67 -0.66 -7.06 3.04
CA GLY A 67 -1.94 -7.72 2.88
C GLY A 67 -1.83 -9.25 2.87
N PRO A 68 -2.67 -9.94 2.06
CA PRO A 68 -2.70 -11.41 2.02
C PRO A 68 -1.58 -12.05 1.19
N GLY A 69 -0.60 -11.27 0.67
CA GLY A 69 0.61 -11.81 0.08
C GLY A 69 0.71 -11.82 -1.44
N GLY A 70 -0.13 -11.04 -2.13
CA GLY A 70 -0.10 -10.97 -3.60
C GLY A 70 1.29 -10.58 -4.13
N PHE A 71 1.88 -9.52 -3.60
CA PHE A 71 3.23 -9.10 -3.96
C PHE A 71 4.31 -9.82 -3.16
N THR A 72 4.08 -10.16 -1.89
CA THR A 72 5.05 -10.87 -1.03
C THR A 72 5.61 -12.11 -1.73
N ARG A 73 4.74 -12.89 -2.38
CA ARG A 73 5.11 -14.10 -3.12
C ARG A 73 6.12 -13.80 -4.24
N GLU A 74 5.87 -12.75 -5.01
CA GLU A 74 6.73 -12.40 -6.15
C GLU A 74 8.03 -11.72 -5.67
N LEU A 75 7.97 -10.85 -4.66
CA LEU A 75 9.14 -10.26 -4.03
C LEU A 75 10.09 -11.33 -3.47
N ALA A 76 9.54 -12.36 -2.80
CA ALA A 76 10.32 -13.45 -2.20
C ALA A 76 11.09 -14.30 -3.23
N ARG A 77 10.71 -14.28 -4.51
CA ARG A 77 11.40 -15.00 -5.58
C ARG A 77 12.71 -14.34 -6.00
N HIS A 78 12.81 -13.02 -5.83
CA HIS A 78 13.96 -12.21 -6.26
C HIS A 78 14.81 -11.75 -5.09
N ALA A 79 14.20 -11.48 -3.94
CA ALA A 79 14.86 -10.98 -2.75
C ALA A 79 15.69 -12.04 -2.02
N ARG A 80 16.79 -11.60 -1.41
CA ARG A 80 17.50 -12.42 -0.42
C ARG A 80 16.62 -12.67 0.81
N SER A 81 15.90 -11.65 1.25
CA SER A 81 14.91 -11.71 2.32
C SER A 81 13.86 -10.63 2.16
N VAL A 82 12.63 -10.94 2.56
CA VAL A 82 11.51 -9.99 2.62
C VAL A 82 11.09 -9.82 4.07
N THR A 83 10.94 -8.56 4.51
CA THR A 83 10.20 -8.22 5.72
C THR A 83 8.84 -7.70 5.29
N ALA A 84 7.78 -8.47 5.54
CA ALA A 84 6.41 -8.17 5.18
C ALA A 84 5.68 -7.60 6.40
N VAL A 85 5.26 -6.33 6.31
CA VAL A 85 4.65 -5.58 7.42
C VAL A 85 3.19 -5.30 7.10
N ASP A 86 2.31 -5.56 8.04
CA ASP A 86 0.89 -5.19 7.98
C ASP A 86 0.35 -4.92 9.37
N ALA A 87 -0.68 -4.08 9.49
CA ALA A 87 -1.34 -3.79 10.75
C ALA A 87 -2.38 -4.86 11.14
N SER A 88 -2.80 -5.71 10.18
CA SER A 88 -3.78 -6.76 10.40
C SER A 88 -3.11 -8.11 10.66
N PRO A 89 -3.25 -8.69 11.87
CA PRO A 89 -2.78 -10.03 12.14
C PRO A 89 -3.45 -11.09 11.26
N GLN A 90 -4.71 -10.85 10.84
CA GLN A 90 -5.44 -11.76 9.96
C GLN A 90 -4.85 -11.76 8.53
N MET A 91 -4.47 -10.57 8.00
CA MET A 91 -3.76 -10.46 6.73
C MET A 91 -2.41 -11.19 6.79
N LEU A 92 -1.63 -10.97 7.85
CA LEU A 92 -0.34 -11.64 8.03
C LEU A 92 -0.47 -13.16 8.16
N ALA A 93 -1.49 -13.65 8.88
CA ALA A 93 -1.75 -15.08 9.00
C ALA A 93 -2.06 -15.70 7.63
N ARG A 94 -2.89 -15.02 6.82
CA ARG A 94 -3.21 -15.46 5.48
C ARG A 94 -2.01 -15.42 4.55
N ASN A 95 -1.25 -14.30 4.56
CA ASN A 95 -0.03 -14.15 3.77
C ASN A 95 0.97 -15.29 4.04
N ARG A 96 1.16 -15.63 5.32
CA ARG A 96 2.06 -16.73 5.72
C ARG A 96 1.62 -18.08 5.13
N ILE A 97 0.32 -18.35 5.08
CA ILE A 97 -0.24 -19.59 4.50
C ILE A 97 -0.09 -19.59 2.98
N GLU A 98 -0.47 -18.47 2.33
CA GLU A 98 -0.51 -18.36 0.88
C GLU A 98 0.88 -18.32 0.24
N VAL A 99 1.85 -17.68 0.90
CA VAL A 99 3.20 -17.50 0.36
C VAL A 99 4.12 -18.67 0.72
N GLY A 100 4.19 -19.06 1.98
CA GLY A 100 4.96 -20.21 2.45
C GLY A 100 6.48 -20.14 2.17
N ALA A 101 7.01 -18.96 1.85
CA ALA A 101 8.42 -18.80 1.47
C ALA A 101 9.31 -18.64 2.73
N PRO A 102 10.44 -19.40 2.83
CA PRO A 102 11.27 -19.42 4.03
C PRO A 102 12.08 -18.13 4.24
N ASN A 103 12.21 -17.29 3.22
CA ASN A 103 12.93 -16.02 3.28
C ASN A 103 12.03 -14.82 3.59
N VAL A 104 10.79 -15.05 4.08
CA VAL A 104 9.85 -14.00 4.47
C VAL A 104 9.71 -13.94 5.99
N ARG A 105 10.00 -12.77 6.55
CA ARG A 105 9.71 -12.41 7.95
C ARG A 105 8.45 -11.55 8.01
N TYR A 106 7.52 -11.87 8.88
CA TYR A 106 6.26 -11.14 9.05
C TYR A 106 6.31 -10.29 10.33
N VAL A 107 5.89 -9.03 10.19
CA VAL A 107 5.86 -8.05 11.29
C VAL A 107 4.48 -7.42 11.37
N GLU A 108 3.82 -7.53 12.52
CA GLU A 108 2.59 -6.79 12.81
C GLU A 108 2.97 -5.40 13.31
N ALA A 109 2.61 -4.36 12.56
CA ALA A 109 2.88 -2.98 12.94
C ALA A 109 1.92 -1.99 12.25
N ASP A 110 1.59 -0.92 12.96
CA ASP A 110 0.93 0.25 12.39
C ASP A 110 1.96 1.11 11.66
N LEU A 111 1.86 1.19 10.34
CA LEU A 111 2.81 1.92 9.48
C LEU A 111 2.89 3.42 9.77
N PHE A 112 1.87 3.99 10.40
CA PHE A 112 1.86 5.40 10.80
C PHE A 112 2.55 5.67 12.14
N ALA A 113 2.94 4.62 12.86
CA ALA A 113 3.64 4.69 14.14
C ALA A 113 4.85 3.73 14.19
N TRP A 114 5.16 3.07 13.08
CA TRP A 114 6.24 2.08 13.01
C TRP A 114 7.60 2.74 12.76
N GLU A 115 8.61 2.24 13.46
CA GLU A 115 10.00 2.60 13.23
C GLU A 115 10.75 1.37 12.69
N PRO A 116 11.47 1.48 11.56
CA PRO A 116 12.21 0.36 11.00
C PRO A 116 13.36 -0.08 11.92
N ASP A 117 13.48 -1.39 12.12
CA ASP A 117 14.54 -1.99 12.94
C ASP A 117 15.88 -2.15 12.19
N THR A 118 15.87 -1.96 10.89
CA THR A 118 17.04 -2.05 10.00
C THR A 118 16.79 -1.26 8.72
N ALA A 119 17.83 -1.08 7.91
CA ALA A 119 17.72 -0.45 6.60
C ALA A 119 17.71 -1.50 5.48
N TYR A 120 16.95 -1.22 4.43
CA TYR A 120 16.63 -2.13 3.33
C TYR A 120 17.21 -1.67 2.00
N ASP A 121 17.47 -2.60 1.09
CA ASP A 121 17.89 -2.31 -0.29
C ASP A 121 16.73 -1.77 -1.13
N VAL A 122 15.52 -2.29 -0.85
CA VAL A 122 14.28 -1.90 -1.53
C VAL A 122 13.16 -1.77 -0.52
N VAL A 123 12.39 -0.69 -0.60
CA VAL A 123 11.08 -0.55 0.05
C VAL A 123 10.01 -0.66 -1.03
N PHE A 124 9.06 -1.55 -0.83
CA PHE A 124 7.94 -1.78 -1.75
C PHE A 124 6.60 -1.62 -1.02
N PHE A 125 5.59 -1.09 -1.70
CA PHE A 125 4.20 -1.13 -1.29
C PHE A 125 3.26 -1.15 -2.50
N GLY A 126 2.19 -1.95 -2.41
CA GLY A 126 1.17 -2.06 -3.44
C GLY A 126 -0.22 -1.77 -2.91
N PHE A 127 -1.00 -0.93 -3.61
CA PHE A 127 -2.39 -0.57 -3.24
C PHE A 127 -2.53 0.00 -1.83
N PHE A 128 -1.53 0.74 -1.37
CA PHE A 128 -1.54 1.35 -0.04
C PHE A 128 -1.50 2.88 -0.07
N LEU A 129 -0.84 3.49 -1.05
CA LEU A 129 -0.71 4.95 -1.12
C LEU A 129 -2.06 5.65 -1.22
N SER A 130 -3.03 5.05 -1.91
CA SER A 130 -4.42 5.52 -1.98
C SER A 130 -5.15 5.47 -0.62
N HIS A 131 -4.60 4.75 0.35
CA HIS A 131 -5.10 4.61 1.71
C HIS A 131 -4.34 5.46 2.74
N VAL A 132 -3.42 6.30 2.29
CA VAL A 132 -2.70 7.27 3.13
C VAL A 132 -3.45 8.60 3.13
N PRO A 133 -3.99 9.06 4.27
CA PRO A 133 -4.66 10.35 4.35
C PRO A 133 -3.73 11.49 3.94
N PRO A 134 -4.23 12.58 3.33
CA PRO A 134 -3.37 13.71 2.92
C PRO A 134 -2.49 14.28 4.03
N ALA A 135 -2.99 14.33 5.27
CA ALA A 135 -2.24 14.80 6.42
C ALA A 135 -1.12 13.83 6.88
N ALA A 136 -1.20 12.55 6.51
CA ALA A 136 -0.21 11.54 6.82
C ALA A 136 0.76 11.26 5.65
N PHE A 137 0.62 11.93 4.52
CA PHE A 137 1.43 11.68 3.33
C PHE A 137 2.92 11.93 3.57
N GLU A 138 3.30 13.11 4.04
CA GLU A 138 4.69 13.44 4.33
C GLU A 138 5.29 12.57 5.44
N PRO A 139 4.61 12.38 6.61
CA PRO A 139 5.05 11.42 7.62
C PRO A 139 5.28 10.00 7.10
N PHE A 140 4.41 9.49 6.23
CA PHE A 140 4.59 8.18 5.60
C PHE A 140 5.86 8.12 4.74
N TRP A 141 6.13 9.15 3.94
CA TRP A 141 7.34 9.20 3.11
C TRP A 141 8.62 9.34 3.95
N GLU A 142 8.56 9.93 5.14
CA GLU A 142 9.70 9.90 6.09
C GLU A 142 9.92 8.47 6.68
N VAL A 143 8.87 7.68 6.90
CA VAL A 143 9.02 6.26 7.26
C VAL A 143 9.68 5.48 6.12
N VAL A 144 9.27 5.69 4.87
CA VAL A 144 9.90 5.08 3.69
C VAL A 144 11.39 5.45 3.63
N ARG A 145 11.72 6.72 3.82
CA ARG A 145 13.11 7.22 3.85
C ARG A 145 13.94 6.56 4.94
N ALA A 146 13.45 6.55 6.16
CA ALA A 146 14.11 5.94 7.30
C ALA A 146 14.34 4.43 7.15
N SER A 147 13.55 3.79 6.28
CA SER A 147 13.65 2.36 5.97
C SER A 147 14.70 2.03 4.91
N LEU A 148 15.15 3.01 4.12
CA LEU A 148 16.11 2.79 3.04
C LEU A 148 17.55 2.95 3.54
N ARG A 149 18.43 2.09 3.04
CA ARG A 149 19.88 2.35 3.15
C ARG A 149 20.32 3.34 2.08
N ALA A 150 21.48 3.91 2.26
CA ALA A 150 22.10 4.76 1.21
C ALA A 150 22.14 4.02 -0.14
N GLY A 151 21.65 4.67 -1.19
CA GLY A 151 21.49 4.08 -2.52
C GLY A 151 20.38 3.03 -2.65
N GLY A 152 19.55 2.85 -1.62
CA GLY A 152 18.36 2.02 -1.69
C GLY A 152 17.27 2.62 -2.59
N ARG A 153 16.33 1.79 -3.03
CA ARG A 153 15.26 2.19 -3.95
C ARG A 153 13.89 1.99 -3.33
N VAL A 154 12.96 2.88 -3.66
CA VAL A 154 11.53 2.70 -3.41
C VAL A 154 10.84 2.28 -4.69
N ALA A 155 9.84 1.41 -4.58
CA ALA A 155 8.96 1.05 -5.66
C ALA A 155 7.53 0.84 -5.15
N PHE A 156 6.54 1.26 -5.93
CA PHE A 156 5.14 1.13 -5.54
C PHE A 156 4.21 1.05 -6.75
N VAL A 157 3.00 0.55 -6.52
CA VAL A 157 1.89 0.54 -7.47
C VAL A 157 0.60 0.89 -6.76
N ASP A 158 -0.26 1.68 -7.41
CA ASP A 158 -1.60 2.00 -6.89
C ASP A 158 -2.57 2.39 -8.01
N GLU A 159 -3.81 2.67 -7.65
CA GLU A 159 -4.84 3.16 -8.55
C GLU A 159 -4.64 4.65 -8.84
N ASP A 160 -4.79 5.03 -10.12
CA ASP A 160 -4.71 6.43 -10.54
C ASP A 160 -6.07 7.14 -10.54
N ASP A 161 -6.07 8.42 -10.93
CA ASP A 161 -7.25 9.28 -11.01
C ASP A 161 -8.36 8.76 -11.94
N ARG A 162 -8.04 7.90 -12.93
CA ARG A 162 -9.02 7.25 -13.79
C ARG A 162 -9.89 6.23 -13.04
N ALA A 163 -9.36 5.66 -11.95
CA ALA A 163 -10.13 4.75 -11.10
C ALA A 163 -11.21 5.47 -10.28
N ALA A 164 -11.10 6.79 -10.11
CA ALA A 164 -12.08 7.60 -9.37
C ALA A 164 -13.51 7.55 -9.96
N GLU A 165 -13.64 7.31 -11.27
CA GLU A 165 -14.95 7.17 -11.91
C GLU A 165 -15.73 5.92 -11.44
N ARG A 166 -15.03 4.94 -10.83
CA ARG A 166 -15.59 3.67 -10.37
C ARG A 166 -15.89 3.66 -8.88
N ASP A 167 -15.56 4.74 -8.18
CA ASP A 167 -15.62 4.81 -6.71
C ASP A 167 -16.24 6.14 -6.24
N GLU A 168 -17.18 6.07 -5.32
CA GLU A 168 -17.77 7.25 -4.69
C GLU A 168 -16.91 7.72 -3.53
N VAL A 169 -16.09 8.74 -3.75
CA VAL A 169 -15.28 9.37 -2.69
C VAL A 169 -15.97 10.60 -2.16
N GLN A 170 -16.16 10.66 -0.84
CA GLN A 170 -16.73 11.80 -0.12
C GLN A 170 -15.71 12.40 0.83
N LEU A 171 -15.80 13.71 1.06
CA LEU A 171 -14.96 14.39 2.02
C LEU A 171 -15.64 14.34 3.41
N LEU A 172 -15.16 13.45 4.29
CA LEU A 172 -15.66 13.35 5.66
C LEU A 172 -14.65 13.99 6.61
N GLU A 173 -15.06 15.06 7.27
CA GLU A 173 -14.21 15.84 8.19
C GLU A 173 -12.86 16.27 7.55
N GLY A 174 -12.85 16.52 6.24
CA GLY A 174 -11.66 16.92 5.49
C GLY A 174 -10.77 15.73 5.00
N VAL A 175 -11.17 14.49 5.25
CA VAL A 175 -10.49 13.30 4.78
C VAL A 175 -11.26 12.67 3.60
N PRO A 176 -10.63 12.40 2.44
CA PRO A 176 -11.27 11.68 1.35
C PRO A 176 -11.54 10.23 1.76
N MET A 177 -12.80 9.82 1.72
CA MET A 177 -13.25 8.51 2.20
C MET A 177 -14.14 7.85 1.17
N ALA A 178 -14.00 6.53 1.01
CA ALA A 178 -14.90 5.71 0.23
C ALA A 178 -15.62 4.71 1.13
N ARG A 179 -16.92 4.49 0.87
CA ARG A 179 -17.70 3.52 1.63
C ARG A 179 -17.47 2.12 1.14
N ARG A 180 -17.22 1.21 2.07
CA ARG A 180 -17.02 -0.22 1.84
C ARG A 180 -17.99 -1.03 2.68
N ARG A 181 -18.46 -2.15 2.12
CA ARG A 181 -19.38 -3.05 2.80
C ARG A 181 -18.79 -4.44 2.88
N LEU A 182 -18.79 -5.05 4.07
CA LEU A 182 -18.40 -6.45 4.27
C LEU A 182 -19.53 -7.41 3.87
N GLY A 183 -19.19 -8.68 3.67
CA GLY A 183 -20.16 -9.74 3.32
C GLY A 183 -21.28 -9.94 4.33
N ASP A 184 -21.06 -9.58 5.59
CA ASP A 184 -22.06 -9.61 6.67
C ASP A 184 -22.93 -8.35 6.76
N GLY A 185 -22.72 -7.39 5.85
CA GLY A 185 -23.52 -6.17 5.74
C GLY A 185 -22.98 -4.98 6.53
N ARG A 186 -21.93 -5.13 7.34
CA ARG A 186 -21.28 -3.99 8.03
C ARG A 186 -20.63 -3.04 7.03
N GLU A 187 -20.76 -1.74 7.29
CA GLU A 187 -20.20 -0.67 6.45
C GLU A 187 -19.07 0.06 7.16
N PHE A 188 -18.09 0.47 6.39
CA PHE A 188 -16.93 1.22 6.83
C PHE A 188 -16.63 2.34 5.84
N ASP A 189 -16.27 3.50 6.33
CA ASP A 189 -15.66 4.54 5.53
C ASP A 189 -14.14 4.40 5.67
N ILE A 190 -13.46 4.16 4.55
CA ILE A 190 -11.99 3.98 4.49
C ILE A 190 -11.38 5.14 3.70
N VAL A 191 -10.16 5.49 4.01
CA VAL A 191 -9.43 6.52 3.25
C VAL A 191 -9.30 6.07 1.80
N LYS A 192 -9.59 6.97 0.85
CA LYS A 192 -9.38 6.72 -0.58
C LYS A 192 -8.96 8.01 -1.28
N VAL A 193 -7.71 8.05 -1.71
CA VAL A 193 -7.10 9.16 -2.43
C VAL A 193 -6.65 8.63 -3.79
N PHE A 194 -7.23 9.16 -4.86
CA PHE A 194 -6.79 8.86 -6.22
C PHE A 194 -5.75 9.89 -6.66
N TRP A 195 -4.57 9.44 -6.98
CA TRP A 195 -3.47 10.30 -7.39
C TRP A 195 -3.42 10.46 -8.91
N ASN A 196 -3.33 11.70 -9.37
CA ASN A 196 -2.80 11.95 -10.71
C ASN A 196 -1.29 11.67 -10.68
N PRO A 197 -0.73 10.83 -11.57
CA PRO A 197 0.68 10.47 -11.54
C PRO A 197 1.65 11.65 -11.69
N ASP A 198 1.29 12.66 -12.49
CA ASP A 198 2.14 13.85 -12.68
C ASP A 198 2.16 14.73 -11.43
N ASP A 199 1.00 14.91 -10.78
CA ASP A 199 0.89 15.65 -9.52
C ASP A 199 1.62 14.92 -8.39
N LEU A 200 1.51 13.59 -8.34
CA LEU A 200 2.24 12.78 -7.37
C LEU A 200 3.76 12.91 -7.57
N ALA A 201 4.23 12.81 -8.82
CA ALA A 201 5.65 12.97 -9.13
C ALA A 201 6.18 14.37 -8.76
N ALA A 202 5.36 15.42 -8.98
CA ALA A 202 5.71 16.77 -8.57
C ALA A 202 5.83 16.89 -7.04
N ARG A 203 4.83 16.37 -6.31
CA ARG A 203 4.82 16.39 -4.84
C ARG A 203 5.97 15.59 -4.23
N LEU A 204 6.37 14.49 -4.84
CA LEU A 204 7.51 13.69 -4.39
C LEU A 204 8.84 14.42 -4.60
N ARG A 205 8.98 15.15 -5.72
CA ARG A 205 10.16 16.02 -5.94
C ARG A 205 10.29 17.11 -4.87
N ASP A 206 9.17 17.69 -4.43
CA ASP A 206 9.14 18.69 -3.35
C ASP A 206 9.61 18.10 -2.01
N LEU A 207 9.56 16.77 -1.86
CA LEU A 207 10.06 16.03 -0.70
C LEU A 207 11.46 15.43 -0.93
N ASP A 208 12.20 15.90 -1.95
CA ASP A 208 13.54 15.43 -2.33
C ASP A 208 13.59 13.94 -2.75
N TRP A 209 12.56 13.47 -3.45
CA TRP A 209 12.55 12.15 -4.09
C TRP A 209 12.76 12.29 -5.61
N ASP A 210 13.65 11.47 -6.17
CA ASP A 210 13.75 11.25 -7.61
C ASP A 210 13.01 9.96 -7.98
N ILE A 211 11.73 10.09 -8.24
CA ILE A 211 10.84 8.97 -8.54
C ILE A 211 10.19 9.18 -9.91
N SER A 212 10.42 8.23 -10.80
CA SER A 212 9.67 8.14 -12.06
C SER A 212 8.31 7.50 -11.78
N VAL A 213 7.24 8.25 -11.97
CA VAL A 213 5.86 7.75 -11.85
C VAL A 213 5.28 7.61 -13.24
N ARG A 214 4.79 6.42 -13.60
CA ARG A 214 4.23 6.13 -14.92
C ARG A 214 2.85 5.50 -14.82
N ARG A 215 1.96 5.85 -15.73
CA ARG A 215 0.66 5.19 -15.87
C ARG A 215 0.85 3.76 -16.38
N LEU A 216 0.03 2.88 -15.85
CA LEU A 216 -0.16 1.52 -16.33
C LEU A 216 -1.55 1.39 -16.97
N ASP A 217 -1.88 0.22 -17.48
CA ASP A 217 -3.22 -0.10 -17.93
C ASP A 217 -4.21 -0.19 -16.74
N ALA A 218 -5.48 -0.33 -17.04
CA ALA A 218 -6.57 -0.54 -16.08
C ALA A 218 -6.76 0.53 -14.99
N GLY A 219 -6.25 1.75 -15.15
CA GLY A 219 -6.41 2.82 -14.14
C GLY A 219 -5.40 2.72 -13.00
N LEU A 220 -4.20 2.26 -13.30
CA LEU A 220 -3.10 2.11 -12.34
C LEU A 220 -1.92 3.00 -12.69
N PHE A 221 -1.03 3.16 -11.72
CA PHE A 221 0.30 3.72 -11.90
C PHE A 221 1.34 2.96 -11.10
N ALA A 222 2.60 3.04 -11.53
CA ALA A 222 3.74 2.57 -10.77
C ALA A 222 4.78 3.67 -10.62
N GLY A 223 5.45 3.68 -9.48
CA GLY A 223 6.56 4.58 -9.20
C GLY A 223 7.82 3.82 -8.80
N VAL A 224 8.98 4.26 -9.30
CA VAL A 224 10.29 3.70 -8.92
C VAL A 224 11.29 4.85 -8.83
N GLY A 225 12.09 4.87 -7.77
CA GLY A 225 13.10 5.90 -7.61
C GLY A 225 13.94 5.78 -6.35
N VAL A 226 14.62 6.88 -6.04
CA VAL A 226 15.58 6.99 -4.95
C VAL A 226 15.34 8.24 -4.13
N ASP A 227 15.84 8.23 -2.90
CA ASP A 227 15.92 9.41 -2.05
C ASP A 227 17.13 10.27 -2.45
N LEU A 228 16.92 11.58 -2.63
CA LEU A 228 17.99 12.52 -2.96
C LEU A 228 18.77 13.02 -1.72
N ARG A 229 18.27 12.73 -0.51
CA ARG A 229 18.95 13.08 0.76
C ARG A 229 19.92 11.98 1.24
N ALA A 230 19.91 10.78 0.59
CA ALA A 230 20.67 9.60 1.00
C ALA A 230 22.12 9.58 0.47
#